data_e27b1aacb22827476ecc03371b32be62
#
_entry.id   e27b1aacb22827476ecc03371b32be62
#
_cell.length_a   1.000
_cell.length_b   1.000
_cell.length_c   1.000
_cell.angle_alpha   90.00
_cell.angle_beta   90.00
_cell.angle_gamma   90.00
#
_symmetry.space_group_name_H-M   'P 1'
#
loop_
_entity.id
_entity.type
_entity.pdbx_description
1 polymer ?
#
loop_
_entity_poly.entity_id
_entity_poly.type
_entity_poly.pdbx_seq_one_letter_code
_entity_poly.pdbx_strand_id
1 'polypeptide(L)'
;GTALALATGADAAQALSAGVRRAGDFLGRGAVAGLDAPEFRAPTPIGADQVVARTRAGGGTVVMTGGCFDLLHAGHVAYLEAARSLGDCLVVALNSDDSVRGLKGPGRPLVPAADRSRVLSALACVDAVEVFETSTPVPVLERLKPDIFAKGGDYRGHSIPEAAAVQAYGGQVVVLPELIGRSSTRLVHAARGADHAVEEQTCRTQSA
;
A
#
# COMPACT_ATOMS: atom_id res chain seq x y z
N GLY A 1 -27.81 0.71 17.15
CA GLY A 1 -28.84 0.91 18.15
C GLY A 1 -30.24 0.85 17.57
N THR A 2 -30.70 1.93 16.96
CA THR A 2 -32.05 2.08 16.40
C THR A 2 -32.39 1.03 15.32
N ALA A 3 -31.48 0.81 14.37
CA ALA A 3 -31.64 -0.17 13.31
C ALA A 3 -31.80 -1.62 13.85
N LEU A 4 -31.01 -1.98 14.88
CA LEU A 4 -31.12 -3.31 15.49
C LEU A 4 -32.46 -3.49 16.23
N ALA A 5 -32.93 -2.44 16.93
CA ALA A 5 -34.22 -2.50 17.64
C ALA A 5 -35.40 -2.65 16.66
N LEU A 6 -35.39 -1.95 15.52
CA LEU A 6 -36.38 -2.13 14.46
C LEU A 6 -36.32 -3.52 13.83
N ALA A 7 -35.14 -4.07 13.60
CA ALA A 7 -34.94 -5.42 13.06
C ALA A 7 -35.45 -6.51 14.01
N THR A 8 -35.55 -6.24 15.31
CA THR A 8 -36.07 -7.16 16.35
C THR A 8 -37.54 -6.92 16.69
N GLY A 9 -38.26 -6.12 15.90
CA GLY A 9 -39.71 -5.94 16.02
C GLY A 9 -40.15 -4.84 17.00
N ALA A 10 -39.25 -3.96 17.44
CA ALA A 10 -39.60 -2.78 18.25
C ALA A 10 -40.35 -1.75 17.40
N ASP A 11 -41.30 -1.04 18.00
CA ASP A 11 -41.93 0.12 17.34
C ASP A 11 -40.95 1.32 17.24
N ALA A 12 -41.30 2.31 16.43
CA ALA A 12 -40.41 3.45 16.16
C ALA A 12 -40.03 4.25 17.42
N ALA A 13 -40.94 4.39 18.40
CA ALA A 13 -40.69 5.10 19.64
C ALA A 13 -39.73 4.32 20.54
N GLN A 14 -39.89 3.02 20.62
CA GLN A 14 -39.01 2.11 21.37
C GLN A 14 -37.60 2.08 20.72
N ALA A 15 -37.53 2.00 19.39
CA ALA A 15 -36.28 2.02 18.65
C ALA A 15 -35.51 3.34 18.83
N LEU A 16 -36.22 4.48 18.77
CA LEU A 16 -35.64 5.79 19.02
C LEU A 16 -35.12 5.92 20.46
N SER A 17 -35.92 5.50 21.45
CA SER A 17 -35.53 5.50 22.86
C SER A 17 -34.31 4.64 23.12
N ALA A 18 -34.20 3.48 22.48
CA ALA A 18 -33.02 2.62 22.56
C ALA A 18 -31.78 3.28 21.92
N GLY A 19 -31.95 4.00 20.83
CA GLY A 19 -30.92 4.79 20.17
C GLY A 19 -30.36 5.90 21.04
N VAL A 20 -31.26 6.70 21.65
CA VAL A 20 -30.92 7.81 22.55
C VAL A 20 -30.18 7.30 23.81
N ARG A 21 -30.68 6.23 24.46
CA ARG A 21 -29.97 5.63 25.61
C ARG A 21 -28.57 5.20 25.27
N ARG A 22 -28.36 4.50 24.14
CA ARG A 22 -27.01 4.07 23.71
C ARG A 22 -26.08 5.23 23.39
N ALA A 23 -26.60 6.30 22.80
CA ALA A 23 -25.83 7.52 22.58
C ALA A 23 -25.43 8.17 23.92
N GLY A 24 -26.36 8.24 24.87
CA GLY A 24 -26.10 8.73 26.23
C GLY A 24 -25.03 7.89 26.96
N ASP A 25 -25.12 6.57 26.90
CA ASP A 25 -24.13 5.66 27.48
C ASP A 25 -22.75 5.81 26.85
N PHE A 26 -22.69 6.04 25.52
CA PHE A 26 -21.45 6.29 24.80
C PHE A 26 -20.79 7.60 25.25
N LEU A 27 -21.58 8.67 25.34
CA LEU A 27 -21.09 9.97 25.81
C LEU A 27 -20.67 9.93 27.30
N GLY A 28 -21.45 9.25 28.14
CA GLY A 28 -21.17 9.09 29.56
C GLY A 28 -19.88 8.28 29.87
N ARG A 29 -19.45 7.44 28.92
CA ARG A 29 -18.16 6.71 28.99
C ARG A 29 -17.00 7.49 28.36
N GLY A 30 -17.13 8.78 28.11
CA GLY A 30 -16.08 9.60 27.54
C GLY A 30 -16.00 9.55 26.01
N ALA A 31 -17.09 9.16 25.33
CA ALA A 31 -17.17 9.07 23.88
C ALA A 31 -16.01 8.22 23.30
N VAL A 32 -15.23 8.80 22.38
CA VAL A 32 -14.10 8.09 21.72
C VAL A 32 -13.05 7.62 22.73
N ALA A 33 -12.81 8.39 23.82
CA ALA A 33 -11.87 8.02 24.87
C ALA A 33 -12.37 6.85 25.76
N GLY A 34 -13.70 6.61 25.80
CA GLY A 34 -14.32 5.48 26.52
C GLY A 34 -14.54 4.24 25.64
N LEU A 35 -14.21 4.31 24.37
CA LEU A 35 -14.02 3.10 23.57
C LEU A 35 -12.70 2.50 24.08
N ASP A 36 -12.79 1.43 24.88
CA ASP A 36 -11.71 0.45 24.88
C ASP A 36 -11.55 0.04 23.43
N ALA A 37 -10.69 0.75 22.71
CA ALA A 37 -10.32 0.34 21.38
C ALA A 37 -9.83 -1.10 21.56
N PRO A 38 -10.51 -2.12 21.01
CA PRO A 38 -9.87 -3.42 20.92
C PRO A 38 -8.50 -3.07 20.34
N GLU A 39 -7.43 -3.43 21.04
CA GLU A 39 -6.10 -3.25 20.50
C GLU A 39 -6.23 -3.67 19.05
N PHE A 40 -6.12 -2.67 18.15
CA PHE A 40 -6.21 -2.96 16.73
C PHE A 40 -4.96 -3.79 16.44
N ARG A 41 -5.09 -5.07 16.74
CA ARG A 41 -4.10 -6.06 16.41
C ARG A 41 -4.21 -6.19 14.91
N ALA A 42 -3.40 -5.40 14.23
CA ALA A 42 -3.24 -5.59 12.80
C ALA A 42 -3.03 -7.09 12.57
N PRO A 43 -3.81 -7.74 11.71
CA PRO A 43 -3.60 -9.16 11.41
C PRO A 43 -2.11 -9.32 11.12
N THR A 44 -1.48 -10.32 11.75
CA THR A 44 -0.06 -10.61 11.52
C THR A 44 0.10 -10.82 10.01
N PRO A 45 0.91 -10.02 9.32
CA PRO A 45 1.06 -10.16 7.88
C PRO A 45 1.49 -11.60 7.57
N ILE A 46 0.76 -12.25 6.71
CA ILE A 46 1.15 -13.58 6.21
C ILE A 46 2.44 -13.36 5.41
N GLY A 47 3.50 -14.11 5.71
CA GLY A 47 4.78 -13.99 5.02
C GLY A 47 4.65 -14.34 3.53
N ALA A 48 5.46 -13.73 2.68
CA ALA A 48 5.43 -13.93 1.23
C ALA A 48 5.57 -15.42 0.85
N ASP A 49 6.44 -16.18 1.54
CA ASP A 49 6.61 -17.63 1.31
C ASP A 49 5.32 -18.41 1.56
N GLN A 50 4.56 -18.06 2.60
CA GLN A 50 3.31 -18.73 2.94
C GLN A 50 2.20 -18.41 1.91
N VAL A 51 2.11 -17.15 1.44
CA VAL A 51 1.18 -16.75 0.39
C VAL A 51 1.48 -17.53 -0.89
N VAL A 52 2.75 -17.54 -1.32
CA VAL A 52 3.20 -18.27 -2.52
C VAL A 52 2.91 -19.77 -2.40
N ALA A 53 3.26 -20.40 -1.28
CA ALA A 53 3.02 -21.82 -1.07
C ALA A 53 1.53 -22.16 -1.12
N ARG A 54 0.67 -21.35 -0.47
CA ARG A 54 -0.77 -21.54 -0.48
C ARG A 54 -1.37 -21.38 -1.88
N THR A 55 -0.95 -20.37 -2.62
CA THR A 55 -1.43 -20.13 -3.99
C THR A 55 -1.08 -21.28 -4.90
N ARG A 56 0.16 -21.76 -4.85
CA ARG A 56 0.62 -22.93 -5.65
C ARG A 56 -0.07 -24.22 -5.27
N ALA A 57 -0.32 -24.47 -3.98
CA ALA A 57 -1.07 -25.63 -3.53
C ALA A 57 -2.49 -25.67 -4.09
N GLY A 58 -3.09 -24.48 -4.38
CA GLY A 58 -4.38 -24.34 -5.07
C GLY A 58 -4.28 -24.37 -6.60
N GLY A 59 -3.09 -24.55 -7.19
CA GLY A 59 -2.89 -24.46 -8.65
C GLY A 59 -2.96 -23.03 -9.21
N GLY A 60 -2.85 -22.02 -8.34
CA GLY A 60 -2.97 -20.63 -8.71
C GLY A 60 -1.65 -20.00 -9.19
N THR A 61 -1.77 -18.87 -9.88
CA THR A 61 -0.69 -18.07 -10.47
C THR A 61 -0.18 -17.04 -9.48
N VAL A 62 1.13 -17.04 -9.23
CA VAL A 62 1.81 -16.08 -8.36
C VAL A 62 2.30 -14.89 -9.16
N VAL A 63 1.84 -13.70 -8.81
CA VAL A 63 2.33 -12.44 -9.37
C VAL A 63 3.22 -11.75 -8.36
N MET A 64 4.31 -11.16 -8.81
CA MET A 64 5.17 -10.32 -7.98
C MET A 64 5.47 -9.01 -8.70
N THR A 65 5.62 -7.95 -7.94
CA THR A 65 6.12 -6.66 -8.42
C THR A 65 7.17 -6.12 -7.46
N GLY A 66 7.97 -5.15 -7.89
CA GLY A 66 8.98 -4.52 -7.05
C GLY A 66 8.99 -3.01 -7.17
N GLY A 67 9.33 -2.32 -6.08
CA GLY A 67 9.45 -0.87 -6.10
C GLY A 67 9.69 -0.23 -4.73
N CYS A 68 9.99 1.07 -4.77
CA CYS A 68 10.22 1.87 -3.56
C CYS A 68 8.91 2.24 -2.83
N PHE A 69 7.84 2.52 -3.55
CA PHE A 69 6.53 2.93 -3.02
C PHE A 69 6.63 3.99 -1.90
N ASP A 70 7.51 4.99 -2.10
CA ASP A 70 7.86 5.97 -1.06
C ASP A 70 6.65 6.85 -0.68
N LEU A 71 5.99 7.47 -1.67
CA LEU A 71 4.71 8.16 -1.49
C LEU A 71 3.66 7.46 -2.33
N LEU A 72 2.77 6.74 -1.67
CA LEU A 72 1.65 6.09 -2.36
C LEU A 72 0.65 7.12 -2.88
N HIS A 73 0.22 6.92 -4.11
CA HIS A 73 -0.81 7.71 -4.79
C HIS A 73 -1.69 6.80 -5.65
N ALA A 74 -2.80 7.32 -6.14
CA ALA A 74 -3.76 6.54 -6.93
C ALA A 74 -3.14 5.82 -8.15
N GLY A 75 -2.05 6.34 -8.71
CA GLY A 75 -1.29 5.66 -9.77
C GLY A 75 -0.66 4.34 -9.31
N HIS A 76 -0.12 4.31 -8.09
CA HIS A 76 0.40 3.07 -7.51
C HIS A 76 -0.74 2.08 -7.22
N VAL A 77 -1.88 2.54 -6.71
CA VAL A 77 -3.03 1.67 -6.43
C VAL A 77 -3.52 1.01 -7.70
N ALA A 78 -3.80 1.79 -8.74
CA ALA A 78 -4.26 1.26 -10.03
C ALA A 78 -3.24 0.29 -10.67
N TYR A 79 -1.94 0.58 -10.54
CA TYR A 79 -0.88 -0.31 -10.98
C TYR A 79 -0.91 -1.65 -10.22
N LEU A 80 -1.03 -1.61 -8.88
CA LEU A 80 -1.09 -2.81 -8.05
C LEU A 80 -2.36 -3.63 -8.32
N GLU A 81 -3.50 -2.97 -8.55
CA GLU A 81 -4.75 -3.64 -8.97
C GLU A 81 -4.59 -4.33 -10.33
N ALA A 82 -3.96 -3.65 -11.30
CA ALA A 82 -3.67 -4.24 -12.61
C ALA A 82 -2.68 -5.42 -12.48
N ALA A 83 -1.64 -5.30 -11.65
CA ALA A 83 -0.72 -6.41 -11.38
C ALA A 83 -1.44 -7.60 -10.75
N ARG A 84 -2.31 -7.35 -9.74
CA ARG A 84 -3.10 -8.40 -9.07
C ARG A 84 -4.03 -9.14 -10.04
N SER A 85 -4.56 -8.45 -11.04
CA SER A 85 -5.45 -9.06 -12.05
C SER A 85 -4.77 -10.06 -12.98
N LEU A 86 -3.43 -10.12 -12.96
CA LEU A 86 -2.65 -11.09 -13.77
C LEU A 86 -2.58 -12.49 -13.15
N GLY A 87 -2.99 -12.66 -11.88
CA GLY A 87 -2.93 -13.96 -11.22
C GLY A 87 -3.75 -14.04 -9.93
N ASP A 88 -3.50 -15.04 -9.11
CA ASP A 88 -4.30 -15.38 -7.94
C ASP A 88 -3.78 -14.77 -6.64
N CYS A 89 -2.53 -14.31 -6.60
CA CYS A 89 -1.98 -13.49 -5.52
C CYS A 89 -0.98 -12.48 -6.05
N LEU A 90 -0.78 -11.39 -5.27
CA LEU A 90 0.22 -10.37 -5.54
C LEU A 90 1.16 -10.22 -4.34
N VAL A 91 2.44 -10.48 -4.57
CA VAL A 91 3.52 -10.19 -3.63
C VAL A 91 4.24 -8.92 -4.07
N VAL A 92 4.39 -7.97 -3.16
CA VAL A 92 5.15 -6.73 -3.41
C VAL A 92 6.53 -6.85 -2.80
N ALA A 93 7.58 -6.86 -3.62
CA ALA A 93 8.95 -6.68 -3.16
C ALA A 93 9.23 -5.19 -2.95
N LEU A 94 9.42 -4.81 -1.69
CA LEU A 94 9.59 -3.44 -1.25
C LEU A 94 11.07 -3.15 -0.98
N ASN A 95 11.64 -2.13 -1.61
CA ASN A 95 12.99 -1.68 -1.30
C ASN A 95 13.09 -1.21 0.15
N SER A 96 14.12 -1.66 0.89
CA SER A 96 14.47 -1.11 2.20
C SER A 96 14.83 0.37 2.11
N ASP A 97 14.97 1.04 3.25
CA ASP A 97 15.34 2.46 3.26
C ASP A 97 16.74 2.68 2.69
N ASP A 98 17.69 1.78 2.98
CA ASP A 98 19.03 1.86 2.44
C ASP A 98 19.08 1.62 0.94
N SER A 99 18.32 0.64 0.45
CA SER A 99 18.17 0.40 -0.98
C SER A 99 17.58 1.62 -1.70
N VAL A 100 16.53 2.26 -1.15
CA VAL A 100 15.95 3.48 -1.73
C VAL A 100 16.95 4.65 -1.71
N ARG A 101 17.70 4.80 -0.62
CA ARG A 101 18.73 5.84 -0.48
C ARG A 101 19.81 5.68 -1.53
N GLY A 102 20.25 4.46 -1.78
CA GLY A 102 21.21 4.16 -2.85
C GLY A 102 20.68 4.48 -4.26
N LEU A 103 19.39 4.24 -4.52
CA LEU A 103 18.77 4.44 -5.84
C LEU A 103 18.36 5.90 -6.11
N LYS A 104 17.87 6.62 -5.10
CA LYS A 104 17.23 7.94 -5.27
C LYS A 104 18.00 9.09 -4.61
N GLY A 105 19.10 8.78 -3.93
CA GLY A 105 19.96 9.77 -3.28
C GLY A 105 19.56 10.12 -1.84
N PRO A 106 20.35 10.98 -1.18
CA PRO A 106 20.11 11.42 0.19
C PRO A 106 18.75 12.15 0.30
N GLY A 107 18.06 11.99 1.43
CA GLY A 107 16.73 12.55 1.66
C GLY A 107 15.58 11.67 1.13
N ARG A 108 15.88 10.47 0.67
CA ARG A 108 14.91 9.43 0.32
C ARG A 108 15.22 8.12 1.06
N PRO A 109 14.21 7.31 1.41
CA PRO A 109 12.78 7.58 1.25
C PRO A 109 12.28 8.66 2.22
N LEU A 110 11.10 9.23 1.96
CA LEU A 110 10.39 10.12 2.89
C LEU A 110 9.63 9.33 3.96
N VAL A 111 9.17 8.14 3.60
CA VAL A 111 8.39 7.25 4.48
C VAL A 111 9.21 5.99 4.77
N PRO A 112 9.45 5.65 6.07
CA PRO A 112 10.21 4.45 6.45
C PRO A 112 9.62 3.16 5.88
N ALA A 113 10.45 2.16 5.61
CA ALA A 113 10.03 0.86 5.03
C ALA A 113 8.93 0.19 5.83
N ALA A 114 8.96 0.28 7.16
CA ALA A 114 7.93 -0.29 8.04
C ALA A 114 6.55 0.32 7.75
N ASP A 115 6.47 1.65 7.60
CA ASP A 115 5.21 2.33 7.31
C ASP A 115 4.76 2.09 5.87
N ARG A 116 5.69 2.11 4.90
CA ARG A 116 5.40 1.77 3.50
C ARG A 116 4.85 0.35 3.37
N SER A 117 5.46 -0.61 4.06
CA SER A 117 5.00 -2.00 4.11
C SER A 117 3.61 -2.10 4.72
N ARG A 118 3.35 -1.39 5.83
CA ARG A 118 2.05 -1.37 6.50
C ARG A 118 0.94 -0.82 5.59
N VAL A 119 1.21 0.28 4.89
CA VAL A 119 0.23 0.88 3.97
C VAL A 119 -0.04 -0.04 2.78
N LEU A 120 1.00 -0.65 2.19
CA LEU A 120 0.84 -1.62 1.09
C LEU A 120 0.04 -2.85 1.54
N SER A 121 0.34 -3.40 2.71
CA SER A 121 -0.37 -4.58 3.25
C SER A 121 -1.85 -4.31 3.60
N ALA A 122 -2.26 -3.05 3.68
CA ALA A 122 -3.66 -2.67 3.89
C ALA A 122 -4.47 -2.59 2.58
N LEU A 123 -3.81 -2.66 1.42
CA LEU A 123 -4.48 -2.67 0.13
C LEU A 123 -5.06 -4.06 -0.17
N ALA A 124 -6.33 -4.11 -0.54
CA ALA A 124 -7.03 -5.37 -0.83
C ALA A 124 -6.40 -6.17 -2.00
N CYS A 125 -5.66 -5.50 -2.88
CA CYS A 125 -4.98 -6.13 -4.00
C CYS A 125 -3.59 -6.70 -3.65
N VAL A 126 -3.09 -6.50 -2.42
CA VAL A 126 -1.76 -6.96 -1.99
C VAL A 126 -1.92 -8.09 -0.97
N ASP A 127 -1.41 -9.27 -1.29
CA ASP A 127 -1.49 -10.45 -0.43
C ASP A 127 -0.29 -10.56 0.53
N ALA A 128 0.90 -10.09 0.12
CA ALA A 128 2.07 -10.00 0.99
C ALA A 128 3.04 -8.92 0.54
N VAL A 129 3.83 -8.41 1.50
CA VAL A 129 4.93 -7.48 1.25
C VAL A 129 6.21 -8.09 1.78
N GLU A 130 7.25 -8.13 0.95
CA GLU A 130 8.59 -8.62 1.27
C GLU A 130 9.60 -7.48 1.15
N VAL A 131 10.23 -7.10 2.25
CA VAL A 131 11.25 -6.04 2.24
C VAL A 131 12.59 -6.64 1.87
N PHE A 132 13.31 -6.03 0.92
CA PHE A 132 14.66 -6.46 0.52
C PHE A 132 15.67 -5.31 0.58
N GLU A 133 16.94 -5.66 0.84
CA GLU A 133 18.02 -4.70 1.09
C GLU A 133 18.92 -4.45 -0.12
N THR A 134 18.90 -5.35 -1.09
CA THR A 134 19.73 -5.27 -2.29
C THR A 134 19.26 -4.16 -3.25
N SER A 135 20.09 -3.79 -4.22
CA SER A 135 19.74 -2.80 -5.24
C SER A 135 18.63 -3.26 -6.20
N THR A 136 18.45 -4.58 -6.31
CA THR A 136 17.44 -5.20 -7.19
C THR A 136 16.68 -6.28 -6.42
N PRO A 137 15.42 -6.61 -6.80
CA PRO A 137 14.64 -7.67 -6.16
C PRO A 137 15.06 -9.10 -6.61
N VAL A 138 16.15 -9.24 -7.35
CA VAL A 138 16.58 -10.54 -7.91
C VAL A 138 16.67 -11.66 -6.85
N PRO A 139 17.27 -11.46 -5.66
CA PRO A 139 17.30 -12.53 -4.65
C PRO A 139 15.91 -12.97 -4.18
N VAL A 140 14.94 -12.07 -4.12
CA VAL A 140 13.54 -12.39 -3.78
C VAL A 140 12.87 -13.14 -4.92
N LEU A 141 13.13 -12.73 -6.18
CA LEU A 141 12.64 -13.41 -7.38
C LEU A 141 13.15 -14.85 -7.47
N GLU A 142 14.44 -15.07 -7.25
CA GLU A 142 15.05 -16.41 -7.27
C GLU A 142 14.52 -17.31 -6.16
N ARG A 143 14.19 -16.76 -4.99
CA ARG A 143 13.62 -17.51 -3.86
C ARG A 143 12.15 -17.84 -4.08
N LEU A 144 11.34 -16.84 -4.42
CA LEU A 144 9.88 -16.99 -4.54
C LEU A 144 9.45 -17.56 -5.90
N LYS A 145 10.24 -17.34 -6.96
CA LYS A 145 10.00 -17.78 -8.34
C LYS A 145 8.58 -17.52 -8.81
N PRO A 146 8.10 -16.24 -8.81
CA PRO A 146 6.75 -15.95 -9.26
C PRO A 146 6.56 -16.35 -10.73
N ASP A 147 5.34 -16.73 -11.09
CA ASP A 147 4.99 -17.06 -12.48
C ASP A 147 5.04 -15.80 -13.35
N ILE A 148 4.63 -14.66 -12.79
CA ILE A 148 4.63 -13.36 -13.45
C ILE A 148 5.36 -12.32 -12.58
N PHE A 149 6.32 -11.61 -13.18
CA PHE A 149 6.89 -10.39 -12.61
C PHE A 149 6.34 -9.18 -13.35
N ALA A 150 5.47 -8.41 -12.67
CA ALA A 150 4.89 -7.18 -13.20
C ALA A 150 5.85 -6.01 -12.99
N LYS A 151 6.07 -5.21 -14.02
CA LYS A 151 6.88 -3.99 -13.97
C LYS A 151 6.08 -2.81 -14.51
N GLY A 152 6.07 -1.70 -13.77
CA GLY A 152 5.43 -0.46 -14.24
C GLY A 152 6.40 0.39 -15.03
N GLY A 153 5.93 1.01 -16.10
CA GLY A 153 6.72 1.98 -16.88
C GLY A 153 6.71 1.73 -18.38
N ASP A 154 7.37 2.63 -19.11
CA ASP A 154 7.61 2.47 -20.54
C ASP A 154 9.03 1.93 -20.77
N TYR A 155 9.13 0.62 -20.99
CA TYR A 155 10.40 -0.06 -21.28
C TYR A 155 10.64 -0.26 -22.77
N ARG A 156 9.98 0.52 -23.64
CA ARG A 156 10.19 0.42 -25.09
C ARG A 156 11.66 0.67 -25.44
N GLY A 157 12.33 -0.41 -25.87
CA GLY A 157 13.74 -0.36 -26.27
C GLY A 157 14.75 -0.44 -25.11
N HIS A 158 14.33 -0.67 -23.87
CA HIS A 158 15.23 -0.85 -22.72
C HIS A 158 15.07 -2.26 -22.13
N SER A 159 16.19 -2.87 -21.74
CA SER A 159 16.17 -4.15 -21.04
C SER A 159 15.68 -3.97 -19.61
N ILE A 160 14.85 -4.90 -19.14
CA ILE A 160 14.45 -4.99 -17.74
C ILE A 160 15.53 -5.80 -17.02
N PRO A 161 16.25 -5.24 -16.04
CA PRO A 161 17.38 -5.92 -15.38
C PRO A 161 17.00 -7.27 -14.76
N GLU A 162 15.76 -7.40 -14.29
CA GLU A 162 15.24 -8.61 -13.65
C GLU A 162 14.83 -9.70 -14.64
N ALA A 163 14.70 -9.38 -15.93
CA ALA A 163 14.14 -10.29 -16.93
C ALA A 163 14.93 -11.61 -17.05
N ALA A 164 16.25 -11.54 -17.04
CA ALA A 164 17.09 -12.73 -17.14
C ALA A 164 16.88 -13.68 -15.94
N ALA A 165 16.77 -13.14 -14.72
CA ALA A 165 16.51 -13.92 -13.52
C ALA A 165 15.12 -14.57 -13.56
N VAL A 166 14.09 -13.84 -14.00
CA VAL A 166 12.72 -14.34 -14.14
C VAL A 166 12.65 -15.46 -15.17
N GLN A 167 13.27 -15.28 -16.32
CA GLN A 167 13.28 -16.27 -17.40
C GLN A 167 14.06 -17.55 -17.02
N ALA A 168 15.09 -17.44 -16.19
CA ALA A 168 15.91 -18.57 -15.79
C ALA A 168 15.11 -19.66 -15.05
N TYR A 169 14.04 -19.33 -14.37
CA TYR A 169 13.15 -20.31 -13.73
C TYR A 169 11.82 -20.51 -14.46
N GLY A 170 11.65 -19.95 -15.68
CA GLY A 170 10.47 -20.13 -16.52
C GLY A 170 9.34 -19.12 -16.28
N GLY A 171 9.59 -18.07 -15.49
CA GLY A 171 8.61 -16.99 -15.26
C GLY A 171 8.52 -16.03 -16.44
N GLN A 172 7.49 -15.18 -16.43
CA GLN A 172 7.22 -14.16 -17.43
C GLN A 172 7.35 -12.76 -16.84
N VAL A 173 7.86 -11.81 -17.65
CA VAL A 173 7.85 -10.39 -17.30
C VAL A 173 6.73 -9.71 -18.07
N VAL A 174 5.84 -9.03 -17.34
CA VAL A 174 4.73 -8.27 -17.91
C VAL A 174 4.92 -6.79 -17.59
N VAL A 175 4.96 -5.95 -18.63
CA VAL A 175 5.03 -4.49 -18.47
C VAL A 175 3.62 -3.92 -18.46
N LEU A 176 3.28 -3.25 -17.37
CA LEU A 176 2.00 -2.56 -17.21
C LEU A 176 2.18 -1.06 -17.46
N PRO A 177 1.21 -0.42 -18.16
CA PRO A 177 1.28 1.00 -18.42
C PRO A 177 1.18 1.81 -17.12
N GLU A 178 1.96 2.88 -17.01
CA GLU A 178 1.80 3.84 -15.92
C GLU A 178 0.62 4.78 -16.19
N LEU A 179 -0.11 5.15 -15.13
CA LEU A 179 -1.09 6.23 -15.22
C LEU A 179 -0.36 7.56 -15.41
N ILE A 180 -0.55 8.14 -16.61
CA ILE A 180 0.06 9.41 -17.03
C ILE A 180 -0.24 10.52 -16.01
N GLY A 181 0.81 11.28 -15.65
CA GLY A 181 0.67 12.48 -14.83
C GLY A 181 0.73 12.27 -13.31
N ARG A 182 0.97 11.04 -12.82
CA ARG A 182 1.07 10.74 -11.39
C ARG A 182 2.45 10.16 -11.06
N SER A 183 3.29 10.93 -10.35
CA SER A 183 4.58 10.46 -9.84
C SER A 183 4.87 11.04 -8.47
N SER A 184 5.50 10.25 -7.59
CA SER A 184 5.93 10.70 -6.26
C SER A 184 6.88 11.90 -6.34
N THR A 185 7.71 11.99 -7.37
CA THR A 185 8.62 13.11 -7.61
C THR A 185 7.85 14.42 -7.83
N ARG A 186 6.78 14.39 -8.63
CA ARG A 186 5.92 15.58 -8.86
C ARG A 186 5.20 16.03 -7.60
N LEU A 187 4.75 15.07 -6.76
CA LEU A 187 4.14 15.40 -5.48
C LEU A 187 5.12 16.12 -4.54
N VAL A 188 6.35 15.64 -4.47
CA VAL A 188 7.41 16.29 -3.67
C VAL A 188 7.74 17.69 -4.19
N HIS A 189 7.86 17.87 -5.51
CA HIS A 189 8.10 19.19 -6.09
C HIS A 189 6.93 20.14 -5.85
N ALA A 190 5.70 19.67 -5.96
CA ALA A 190 4.52 20.49 -5.69
C ALA A 190 4.43 20.92 -4.20
N ALA A 191 4.75 20.01 -3.28
CA ALA A 191 4.80 20.32 -1.84
C ALA A 191 5.87 21.35 -1.52
N ARG A 192 7.08 21.23 -2.08
CA ARG A 192 8.17 22.20 -1.88
C ARG A 192 7.86 23.56 -2.48
N GLY A 193 7.16 23.62 -3.61
CA GLY A 193 6.72 24.89 -4.21
C GLY A 193 5.65 25.59 -3.39
N ALA A 194 4.82 24.85 -2.65
CA ALA A 194 3.84 25.42 -1.74
C ALA A 194 4.48 26.04 -0.49
N ASP A 195 5.56 25.46 0.04
CA ASP A 195 6.30 26.02 1.19
C ASP A 195 6.88 27.42 0.88
N HIS A 196 7.48 27.62 -0.29
CA HIS A 196 7.97 28.93 -0.71
C HIS A 196 6.85 29.98 -0.83
N ALA A 197 5.66 29.60 -1.28
CA ALA A 197 4.52 30.53 -1.39
C ALA A 197 3.99 30.96 0.00
N VAL A 198 4.04 30.08 1.00
CA VAL A 198 3.64 30.37 2.38
C VAL A 198 4.67 31.27 3.07
N GLU A 199 5.97 31.05 2.87
CA GLU A 199 7.03 31.90 3.43
C GLU A 199 7.00 33.31 2.85
N GLU A 200 6.80 33.47 1.54
CA GLU A 200 6.63 34.82 0.92
C GLU A 200 5.40 35.56 1.44
N GLN A 201 4.29 34.85 1.70
CA GLN A 201 3.06 35.45 2.21
C GLN A 201 3.19 35.86 3.68
N THR A 202 3.91 35.09 4.49
CA THR A 202 4.17 35.38 5.89
C THR A 202 5.14 36.56 6.04
N CYS A 203 6.14 36.66 5.17
CA CYS A 203 7.08 37.80 5.15
C CYS A 203 6.40 39.11 4.77
N ARG A 204 5.44 39.09 3.84
CA ARG A 204 4.66 40.29 3.44
C ARG A 204 3.70 40.78 4.51
N THR A 205 3.16 39.89 5.36
CA THR A 205 2.24 40.27 6.45
C THR A 205 2.97 40.78 7.70
N GLN A 206 4.26 40.51 7.86
CA GLN A 206 5.07 41.05 8.98
C GLN A 206 5.75 42.38 8.66
N SER A 207 5.68 42.85 7.42
CA SER A 207 6.29 44.10 6.95
C SER A 207 5.25 45.20 6.65
N ALA A 208 4.02 45.02 7.04
CA ALA A 208 2.91 45.99 6.96
C ALA A 208 2.43 46.36 8.37
#